data_3ade6918736ab601239f57e9c0509cca
#
_entry.id   3ade6918736ab601239f57e9c0509cca
#
_cell.length_a   1.000
_cell.length_b   1.000
_cell.length_c   1.000
_cell.angle_alpha   90.00
_cell.angle_beta   90.00
_cell.angle_gamma   90.00
#
_symmetry.space_group_name_H-M   'P 1'
#
loop_
_entity.id
_entity.type
_entity.pdbx_description
1 polymer ?
#
loop_
_entity_poly.entity_id
_entity_poly.type
_entity_poly.pdbx_seq_one_letter_code
_entity_poly.pdbx_strand_id
1 'polypeptide(L)'
;MDFNFVLLGLIGITALISYRGFQDTLFFKQFQFHIGSIKTGEHYRMITSGFLHGDLMHLLFNMFALYSFAPVVIAYFGDFTFVLVYFISLLSGSFLTYFFNKNNYSYSAIGASGAVTGIVYAAILLEPGMSLYLFFIPIPIPAYIFGIGYLLYSIYGMKAQNDGIGHAAHFGGAIGGYVFTILKYPEMITQNTYMVVLLAIPIAILFIMKSQGKI
;
A
#
# COMPACT_ATOMS: atom_id res chain seq x y z
N MET A 1 -0.04 -25.28 -6.85
CA MET A 1 -0.19 -24.03 -6.06
C MET A 1 -0.91 -24.39 -4.79
N ASP A 2 -0.22 -24.39 -3.69
CA ASP A 2 -0.87 -24.62 -2.40
C ASP A 2 -1.61 -23.35 -2.00
N PHE A 3 -2.87 -23.51 -1.63
CA PHE A 3 -3.69 -22.38 -1.20
C PHE A 3 -3.20 -21.87 0.16
N ASN A 4 -2.76 -20.62 0.21
CA ASN A 4 -2.42 -20.02 1.49
C ASN A 4 -3.69 -19.45 2.15
N PHE A 5 -4.13 -20.09 3.23
CA PHE A 5 -5.39 -19.75 3.93
C PHE A 5 -5.35 -18.38 4.60
N VAL A 6 -4.18 -17.90 5.02
CA VAL A 6 -4.05 -16.56 5.65
C VAL A 6 -4.25 -15.47 4.60
N LEU A 7 -3.63 -15.62 3.42
CA LEU A 7 -3.82 -14.70 2.30
C LEU A 7 -5.27 -14.68 1.83
N LEU A 8 -5.86 -15.86 1.61
CA LEU A 8 -7.25 -15.98 1.18
C LEU A 8 -8.23 -15.43 2.22
N GLY A 9 -7.94 -15.63 3.51
CA GLY A 9 -8.71 -15.06 4.61
C GLY A 9 -8.68 -13.53 4.61
N LEU A 10 -7.49 -12.94 4.42
CA LEU A 10 -7.34 -11.48 4.34
C LEU A 10 -8.08 -10.88 3.15
N ILE A 11 -7.98 -11.51 1.97
CA ILE A 11 -8.71 -11.13 0.76
C ILE A 11 -10.23 -11.26 1.01
N GLY A 12 -10.69 -12.37 1.56
CA GLY A 12 -12.10 -12.62 1.83
C GLY A 12 -12.71 -11.61 2.82
N ILE A 13 -12.03 -11.33 3.93
CA ILE A 13 -12.45 -10.33 4.91
C ILE A 13 -12.52 -8.94 4.25
N THR A 14 -11.51 -8.56 3.47
CA THR A 14 -11.50 -7.28 2.76
C THR A 14 -12.65 -7.18 1.77
N ALA A 15 -12.93 -8.24 1.03
CA ALA A 15 -14.04 -8.29 0.07
C ALA A 15 -15.41 -8.17 0.78
N LEU A 16 -15.60 -8.88 1.89
CA LEU A 16 -16.85 -8.83 2.68
C LEU A 16 -17.11 -7.44 3.27
N ILE A 17 -16.08 -6.81 3.86
CA ILE A 17 -16.20 -5.47 4.44
C ILE A 17 -16.45 -4.43 3.33
N SER A 18 -15.77 -4.53 2.19
CA SER A 18 -16.01 -3.64 1.05
C SER A 18 -17.41 -3.81 0.49
N TYR A 19 -17.87 -5.06 0.33
CA TYR A 19 -19.24 -5.34 -0.13
C TYR A 19 -20.29 -4.73 0.80
N ARG A 20 -20.10 -4.84 2.13
CA ARG A 20 -20.95 -4.16 3.11
C ARG A 20 -20.93 -2.64 2.92
N GLY A 21 -19.73 -2.06 2.69
CA GLY A 21 -19.57 -0.64 2.43
C GLY A 21 -20.29 -0.16 1.16
N PHE A 22 -20.37 -0.98 0.11
CA PHE A 22 -21.12 -0.66 -1.12
C PHE A 22 -22.63 -0.60 -0.89
N GLN A 23 -23.15 -1.35 0.08
CA GLN A 23 -24.57 -1.43 0.39
C GLN A 23 -25.01 -0.43 1.47
N ASP A 24 -24.11 0.02 2.34
CA ASP A 24 -24.43 0.82 3.52
C ASP A 24 -23.51 2.05 3.61
N THR A 25 -24.06 3.20 3.22
CA THR A 25 -23.32 4.48 3.20
C THR A 25 -22.97 4.95 4.64
N LEU A 26 -23.79 4.62 5.66
CA LEU A 26 -23.48 4.99 7.03
C LEU A 26 -22.30 4.18 7.55
N PHE A 27 -22.32 2.86 7.32
CA PHE A 27 -21.19 1.98 7.61
C PHE A 27 -19.92 2.48 6.91
N PHE A 28 -19.99 2.80 5.62
CA PHE A 28 -18.85 3.31 4.86
C PHE A 28 -18.26 4.57 5.50
N LYS A 29 -19.10 5.59 5.78
CA LYS A 29 -18.69 6.84 6.41
C LYS A 29 -18.14 6.66 7.82
N GLN A 30 -18.66 5.69 8.58
CA GLN A 30 -18.19 5.38 9.93
C GLN A 30 -16.77 4.83 9.94
N PHE A 31 -16.39 4.02 8.95
CA PHE A 31 -15.12 3.28 8.94
C PHE A 31 -14.06 3.81 7.97
N GLN A 32 -14.40 4.77 7.08
CA GLN A 32 -13.43 5.43 6.22
C GLN A 32 -12.42 6.26 7.04
N PHE A 33 -11.22 6.41 6.54
CA PHE A 33 -10.25 7.38 7.04
C PHE A 33 -10.84 8.79 6.91
N HIS A 34 -10.85 9.55 7.99
CA HIS A 34 -11.37 10.92 8.01
C HIS A 34 -10.59 11.76 9.03
N ILE A 35 -9.92 12.81 8.56
CA ILE A 35 -9.01 13.61 9.41
C ILE A 35 -9.74 14.20 10.62
N GLY A 36 -10.92 14.79 10.42
CA GLY A 36 -11.70 15.39 11.50
C GLY A 36 -12.01 14.39 12.61
N SER A 37 -12.50 13.21 12.25
CA SER A 37 -12.84 12.14 13.21
C SER A 37 -11.61 11.55 13.91
N ILE A 38 -10.49 11.38 13.20
CA ILE A 38 -9.24 10.90 13.79
C ILE A 38 -8.72 11.88 14.84
N LYS A 39 -8.80 13.17 14.57
CA LYS A 39 -8.40 14.22 15.53
C LYS A 39 -9.28 14.28 16.77
N THR A 40 -10.51 13.81 16.69
CA THR A 40 -11.43 13.71 17.84
C THR A 40 -11.37 12.35 18.56
N GLY A 41 -10.38 11.47 18.18
CA GLY A 41 -10.09 10.23 18.89
C GLY A 41 -10.50 8.94 18.17
N GLU A 42 -11.11 9.00 16.98
CA GLU A 42 -11.53 7.81 16.23
C GLU A 42 -10.35 7.17 15.47
N HIS A 43 -9.27 6.80 16.20
CA HIS A 43 -8.03 6.28 15.59
C HIS A 43 -8.19 4.95 14.87
N TYR A 44 -9.24 4.16 15.20
CA TYR A 44 -9.54 2.90 14.51
C TYR A 44 -9.69 3.07 12.99
N ARG A 45 -10.09 4.27 12.53
CA ARG A 45 -10.22 4.61 11.11
C ARG A 45 -8.92 4.48 10.32
N MET A 46 -7.77 4.58 10.99
CA MET A 46 -6.47 4.37 10.37
C MET A 46 -6.24 2.91 9.93
N ILE A 47 -7.01 1.98 10.50
CA ILE A 47 -6.96 0.55 10.14
C ILE A 47 -8.17 0.17 9.30
N THR A 48 -9.37 0.55 9.75
CA THR A 48 -10.63 0.08 9.13
C THR A 48 -10.80 0.58 7.70
N SER A 49 -10.29 1.76 7.38
CA SER A 49 -10.33 2.32 6.02
C SER A 49 -9.58 1.46 5.00
N GLY A 50 -8.59 0.68 5.43
CA GLY A 50 -7.84 -0.25 4.59
C GLY A 50 -8.65 -1.45 4.09
N PHE A 51 -9.86 -1.65 4.63
CA PHE A 51 -10.77 -2.73 4.24
C PHE A 51 -11.98 -2.22 3.44
N LEU A 52 -12.07 -0.91 3.19
CA LEU A 52 -13.12 -0.30 2.40
C LEU A 52 -12.59 0.08 1.00
N HIS A 53 -13.43 -0.08 -0.02
CA HIS A 53 -13.12 0.32 -1.38
C HIS A 53 -14.26 1.17 -1.95
N GLY A 54 -13.94 2.06 -2.90
CA GLY A 54 -14.94 2.96 -3.51
C GLY A 54 -15.85 2.26 -4.50
N ASP A 55 -15.32 1.25 -5.18
CA ASP A 55 -16.01 0.47 -6.20
C ASP A 55 -15.38 -0.90 -6.37
N LEU A 56 -16.04 -1.74 -7.18
CA LEU A 56 -15.60 -3.12 -7.42
C LEU A 56 -14.23 -3.19 -8.12
N MET A 57 -13.95 -2.26 -9.05
CA MET A 57 -12.66 -2.29 -9.77
C MET A 57 -11.51 -1.92 -8.84
N HIS A 58 -11.71 -0.93 -7.96
CA HIS A 58 -10.74 -0.58 -6.92
C HIS A 58 -10.44 -1.78 -6.00
N LEU A 59 -11.47 -2.51 -5.57
CA LEU A 59 -11.31 -3.75 -4.79
C LEU A 59 -10.54 -4.81 -5.57
N LEU A 60 -10.95 -5.10 -6.81
CA LEU A 60 -10.35 -6.15 -7.63
C LEU A 60 -8.86 -5.87 -7.90
N PHE A 61 -8.49 -4.63 -8.23
CA PHE A 61 -7.08 -4.28 -8.47
C PHE A 61 -6.22 -4.46 -7.21
N ASN A 62 -6.73 -4.05 -6.04
CA ASN A 62 -6.02 -4.26 -4.78
C ASN A 62 -5.85 -5.75 -4.45
N MET A 63 -6.91 -6.54 -4.57
CA MET A 63 -6.85 -7.97 -4.26
C MET A 63 -6.01 -8.73 -5.27
N PHE A 64 -6.04 -8.36 -6.54
CA PHE A 64 -5.18 -8.94 -7.57
C PHE A 64 -3.69 -8.65 -7.28
N ALA A 65 -3.35 -7.40 -6.96
CA ALA A 65 -1.97 -7.05 -6.61
C ALA A 65 -1.53 -7.79 -5.32
N LEU A 66 -2.38 -7.82 -4.28
CA LEU A 66 -2.09 -8.56 -3.06
C LEU A 66 -1.84 -10.05 -3.35
N TYR A 67 -2.72 -10.69 -4.14
CA TYR A 67 -2.60 -12.09 -4.53
C TYR A 67 -1.31 -12.37 -5.33
N SER A 68 -0.88 -11.44 -6.17
CA SER A 68 0.31 -11.59 -7.02
C SER A 68 1.62 -11.46 -6.25
N PHE A 69 1.68 -10.59 -5.25
CA PHE A 69 2.93 -10.26 -4.54
C PHE A 69 3.08 -10.94 -3.16
N ALA A 70 1.97 -11.20 -2.46
CA ALA A 70 2.01 -11.79 -1.12
C ALA A 70 2.71 -13.16 -1.06
N PRO A 71 2.58 -14.06 -2.06
CA PRO A 71 3.25 -15.36 -2.02
C PRO A 71 4.77 -15.27 -1.85
N VAL A 72 5.40 -14.25 -2.43
CA VAL A 72 6.86 -14.00 -2.24
C VAL A 72 7.15 -13.67 -0.78
N VAL A 73 6.41 -12.71 -0.20
CA VAL A 73 6.61 -12.31 1.21
C VAL A 73 6.35 -13.48 2.16
N ILE A 74 5.31 -14.29 1.88
CA ILE A 74 4.97 -15.48 2.67
C ILE A 74 6.06 -16.53 2.58
N ALA A 75 6.62 -16.77 1.39
CA ALA A 75 7.69 -17.76 1.18
C ALA A 75 8.96 -17.42 1.98
N TYR A 76 9.32 -16.15 2.05
CA TYR A 76 10.51 -15.68 2.79
C TYR A 76 10.28 -15.52 4.29
N PHE A 77 9.10 -15.05 4.69
CA PHE A 77 8.85 -14.59 6.05
C PHE A 77 7.81 -15.40 6.82
N GLY A 78 7.04 -16.25 6.14
CA GLY A 78 5.90 -16.97 6.71
C GLY A 78 4.66 -16.11 6.93
N ASP A 79 3.54 -16.77 7.21
CA ASP A 79 2.21 -16.17 7.30
C ASP A 79 2.11 -15.05 8.33
N PHE A 80 2.62 -15.29 9.55
CA PHE A 80 2.54 -14.30 10.63
C PHE A 80 3.27 -13.01 10.27
N THR A 81 4.47 -13.11 9.74
CA THR A 81 5.27 -11.94 9.35
C THR A 81 4.67 -11.23 8.14
N PHE A 82 4.08 -11.95 7.18
CA PHE A 82 3.31 -11.35 6.09
C PHE A 82 2.19 -10.45 6.62
N VAL A 83 1.40 -10.93 7.59
CA VAL A 83 0.33 -10.13 8.22
C VAL A 83 0.91 -8.90 8.92
N LEU A 84 2.04 -9.04 9.62
CA LEU A 84 2.73 -7.90 10.22
C LEU A 84 3.16 -6.85 9.19
N VAL A 85 3.79 -7.27 8.08
CA VAL A 85 4.19 -6.36 6.99
C VAL A 85 2.96 -5.63 6.44
N TYR A 86 1.86 -6.35 6.22
CA TYR A 86 0.60 -5.78 5.73
C TYR A 86 0.09 -4.67 6.66
N PHE A 87 -0.05 -4.95 7.96
CA PHE A 87 -0.57 -3.97 8.91
C PHE A 87 0.40 -2.82 9.20
N ILE A 88 1.70 -3.07 9.26
CA ILE A 88 2.73 -2.02 9.39
C ILE A 88 2.65 -1.09 8.18
N SER A 89 2.55 -1.64 6.97
CA SER A 89 2.41 -0.86 5.75
C SER A 89 1.11 -0.06 5.72
N LEU A 90 -0.01 -0.65 6.14
CA LEU A 90 -1.30 0.03 6.27
C LEU A 90 -1.21 1.23 7.23
N LEU A 91 -0.66 1.01 8.41
CA LEU A 91 -0.51 2.06 9.43
C LEU A 91 0.47 3.14 8.98
N SER A 92 1.60 2.77 8.39
CA SER A 92 2.57 3.75 7.84
C SER A 92 1.92 4.59 6.75
N GLY A 93 1.09 3.98 5.89
CA GLY A 93 0.28 4.66 4.88
C GLY A 93 -0.69 5.65 5.51
N SER A 94 -1.43 5.22 6.52
CA SER A 94 -2.37 6.06 7.26
C SER A 94 -1.69 7.21 8.00
N PHE A 95 -0.53 6.96 8.63
CA PHE A 95 0.26 8.00 9.29
C PHE A 95 0.77 9.05 8.31
N LEU A 96 1.31 8.63 7.16
CA LEU A 96 1.77 9.58 6.16
C LEU A 96 0.61 10.38 5.56
N THR A 97 -0.52 9.75 5.31
CA THR A 97 -1.76 10.42 4.88
C THR A 97 -2.21 11.47 5.90
N TYR A 98 -2.20 11.11 7.18
CA TYR A 98 -2.51 12.05 8.27
C TYR A 98 -1.53 13.22 8.27
N PHE A 99 -0.23 12.95 8.21
CA PHE A 99 0.81 13.98 8.24
C PHE A 99 0.68 15.01 7.10
N PHE A 100 0.38 14.54 5.89
CA PHE A 100 0.21 15.42 4.72
C PHE A 100 -1.11 16.19 4.74
N ASN A 101 -2.18 15.62 5.32
CA ASN A 101 -3.53 16.19 5.24
C ASN A 101 -4.07 16.70 6.58
N LYS A 102 -3.24 16.77 7.64
CA LYS A 102 -3.69 17.11 9.01
C LYS A 102 -4.42 18.45 9.17
N ASN A 103 -4.25 19.36 8.23
CA ASN A 103 -4.92 20.67 8.22
C ASN A 103 -6.22 20.67 7.39
N ASN A 104 -6.50 19.60 6.64
CA ASN A 104 -7.73 19.44 5.87
C ASN A 104 -8.67 18.50 6.62
N TYR A 105 -9.54 19.06 7.46
CA TYR A 105 -10.45 18.30 8.34
C TYR A 105 -11.47 17.46 7.58
N SER A 106 -11.82 17.83 6.35
CA SER A 106 -12.77 17.10 5.50
C SER A 106 -12.11 15.99 4.66
N TYR A 107 -10.77 15.88 4.69
CA TYR A 107 -10.07 14.86 3.91
C TYR A 107 -10.48 13.45 4.37
N SER A 108 -10.82 12.62 3.40
CA SER A 108 -11.15 11.21 3.58
C SER A 108 -10.37 10.35 2.61
N ALA A 109 -10.09 9.11 3.01
CA ALA A 109 -9.43 8.11 2.17
C ALA A 109 -9.92 6.71 2.51
N ILE A 110 -9.78 5.79 1.55
CA ILE A 110 -10.14 4.37 1.67
C ILE A 110 -9.22 3.53 0.81
N GLY A 111 -9.19 2.24 1.07
CA GLY A 111 -8.52 1.25 0.23
C GLY A 111 -7.35 0.56 0.90
N ALA A 112 -7.14 -0.70 0.52
CA ALA A 112 -6.01 -1.52 0.94
C ALA A 112 -4.68 -1.08 0.30
N SER A 113 -4.70 -0.13 -0.63
CA SER A 113 -3.58 0.17 -1.53
C SER A 113 -2.29 0.59 -0.80
N GLY A 114 -2.38 1.23 0.36
CA GLY A 114 -1.21 1.51 1.20
C GLY A 114 -0.53 0.22 1.67
N ALA A 115 -1.29 -0.71 2.26
CA ALA A 115 -0.78 -2.00 2.69
C ALA A 115 -0.25 -2.83 1.51
N VAL A 116 -1.00 -2.87 0.41
CA VAL A 116 -0.63 -3.59 -0.82
C VAL A 116 0.68 -3.04 -1.40
N THR A 117 0.85 -1.72 -1.44
CA THR A 117 2.11 -1.10 -1.92
C THR A 117 3.30 -1.51 -1.05
N GLY A 118 3.12 -1.63 0.27
CA GLY A 118 4.17 -2.15 1.15
C GLY A 118 4.52 -3.61 0.87
N ILE A 119 3.53 -4.46 0.61
CA ILE A 119 3.75 -5.86 0.20
C ILE A 119 4.47 -5.92 -1.16
N VAL A 120 4.11 -5.06 -2.12
CA VAL A 120 4.81 -4.94 -3.42
C VAL A 120 6.28 -4.59 -3.20
N TYR A 121 6.58 -3.59 -2.39
CA TYR A 121 7.95 -3.17 -2.11
C TYR A 121 8.76 -4.25 -1.37
N ALA A 122 8.14 -4.92 -0.40
CA ALA A 122 8.75 -6.06 0.28
C ALA A 122 9.07 -7.19 -0.69
N ALA A 123 8.12 -7.57 -1.55
CA ALA A 123 8.29 -8.64 -2.53
C ALA A 123 9.41 -8.33 -3.54
N ILE A 124 9.48 -7.10 -4.05
CA ILE A 124 10.53 -6.69 -5.00
C ILE A 124 11.91 -6.71 -4.35
N LEU A 125 12.03 -6.33 -3.07
CA LEU A 125 13.29 -6.43 -2.33
C LEU A 125 13.72 -7.89 -2.15
N LEU A 126 12.77 -8.77 -1.79
CA LEU A 126 13.02 -10.19 -1.52
C LEU A 126 13.35 -10.97 -2.80
N GLU A 127 12.68 -10.63 -3.90
CA GLU A 127 12.84 -11.29 -5.21
C GLU A 127 13.01 -10.24 -6.32
N PRO A 128 14.20 -9.60 -6.45
CA PRO A 128 14.45 -8.53 -7.42
C PRO A 128 14.23 -8.93 -8.88
N GLY A 129 14.38 -10.23 -9.17
CA GLY A 129 14.21 -10.79 -10.51
C GLY A 129 12.75 -11.07 -10.90
N MET A 130 11.79 -10.86 -9.98
CA MET A 130 10.40 -11.17 -10.29
C MET A 130 9.84 -10.28 -11.42
N SER A 131 8.98 -10.88 -12.24
CA SER A 131 8.28 -10.21 -13.31
C SER A 131 6.77 -10.33 -13.13
N LEU A 132 6.06 -9.30 -13.58
CA LEU A 132 4.61 -9.24 -13.58
C LEU A 132 4.07 -9.41 -14.99
N TYR A 133 2.98 -10.15 -15.10
CA TYR A 133 2.14 -10.18 -16.28
C TYR A 133 0.90 -9.36 -15.99
N LEU A 134 0.74 -8.21 -16.65
CA LEU A 134 -0.40 -7.35 -16.45
C LEU A 134 -1.56 -7.81 -17.34
N PHE A 135 -2.55 -8.47 -16.73
CA PHE A 135 -3.80 -8.91 -17.37
C PHE A 135 -3.60 -9.61 -18.73
N PHE A 136 -3.92 -8.94 -19.82
CA PHE A 136 -3.87 -9.47 -21.19
C PHE A 136 -2.55 -9.17 -21.92
N ILE A 137 -1.57 -8.57 -21.24
CA ILE A 137 -0.26 -8.26 -21.81
C ILE A 137 0.67 -9.45 -21.55
N PRO A 138 1.01 -10.27 -22.56
CA PRO A 138 1.85 -11.45 -22.39
C PRO A 138 3.35 -11.10 -22.31
N ILE A 139 3.68 -9.86 -21.99
CA ILE A 139 5.06 -9.37 -21.87
C ILE A 139 5.41 -9.27 -20.38
N PRO A 140 6.45 -9.98 -19.92
CA PRO A 140 6.90 -9.87 -18.54
C PRO A 140 7.49 -8.48 -18.28
N ILE A 141 6.87 -7.74 -17.34
CA ILE A 141 7.38 -6.45 -16.87
C ILE A 141 8.14 -6.69 -15.57
N PRO A 142 9.42 -6.30 -15.46
CA PRO A 142 10.13 -6.37 -14.20
C PRO A 142 9.35 -5.66 -13.09
N ALA A 143 9.12 -6.34 -11.95
CA ALA A 143 8.25 -5.83 -10.89
C ALA A 143 8.72 -4.50 -10.30
N TYR A 144 10.04 -4.27 -10.27
CA TYR A 144 10.61 -3.00 -9.80
C TYR A 144 10.22 -1.80 -10.69
N ILE A 145 10.04 -2.00 -12.00
CA ILE A 145 9.55 -0.93 -12.91
C ILE A 145 8.13 -0.55 -12.53
N PHE A 146 7.29 -1.55 -12.24
CA PHE A 146 5.93 -1.31 -11.75
C PHE A 146 5.93 -0.56 -10.42
N GLY A 147 6.69 -1.03 -9.41
CA GLY A 147 6.75 -0.41 -8.09
C GLY A 147 7.24 1.04 -8.11
N ILE A 148 8.30 1.32 -8.88
CA ILE A 148 8.86 2.67 -9.04
C ILE A 148 7.88 3.56 -9.81
N GLY A 149 7.38 3.08 -10.96
CA GLY A 149 6.44 3.82 -11.80
C GLY A 149 5.16 4.18 -11.04
N TYR A 150 4.67 3.26 -10.19
CA TYR A 150 3.50 3.50 -9.35
C TYR A 150 3.73 4.62 -8.32
N LEU A 151 4.90 4.68 -7.65
CA LEU A 151 5.20 5.79 -6.74
C LEU A 151 5.48 7.09 -7.49
N LEU A 152 6.12 7.07 -8.65
CA LEU A 152 6.28 8.28 -9.48
C LEU A 152 4.93 8.83 -9.94
N TYR A 153 4.00 7.95 -10.36
CA TYR A 153 2.63 8.32 -10.64
C TYR A 153 1.95 8.92 -9.39
N SER A 154 2.20 8.35 -8.21
CA SER A 154 1.66 8.88 -6.96
C SER A 154 2.19 10.28 -6.61
N ILE A 155 3.45 10.62 -6.95
CA ILE A 155 3.96 12.01 -6.85
C ILE A 155 3.17 12.93 -7.75
N TYR A 156 2.96 12.52 -9.01
CA TYR A 156 2.16 13.31 -9.94
C TYR A 156 0.74 13.54 -9.42
N GLY A 157 0.06 12.48 -8.94
CA GLY A 157 -1.30 12.57 -8.41
C GLY A 157 -1.40 13.44 -7.16
N MET A 158 -0.43 13.38 -6.23
CA MET A 158 -0.36 14.29 -5.07
C MET A 158 -0.30 15.75 -5.48
N LYS A 159 0.39 16.06 -6.57
CA LYS A 159 0.49 17.42 -7.11
C LYS A 159 -0.76 17.82 -7.90
N ALA A 160 -1.31 16.93 -8.70
CA ALA A 160 -2.44 17.19 -9.58
C ALA A 160 -3.78 17.27 -8.83
N GLN A 161 -3.96 16.51 -7.75
CA GLN A 161 -5.14 16.43 -6.88
C GLN A 161 -6.48 16.25 -7.65
N ASN A 162 -6.46 15.49 -8.75
CA ASN A 162 -7.58 15.41 -9.70
C ASN A 162 -8.24 14.02 -9.80
N ASP A 163 -7.77 13.01 -9.04
CA ASP A 163 -8.23 11.62 -9.18
C ASP A 163 -8.84 10.99 -7.92
N GLY A 164 -8.84 11.70 -6.78
CA GLY A 164 -9.39 11.19 -5.52
C GLY A 164 -8.61 10.00 -4.90
N ILE A 165 -7.41 9.68 -5.41
CA ILE A 165 -6.58 8.59 -4.93
C ILE A 165 -5.76 9.01 -3.69
N GLY A 166 -5.67 8.13 -2.69
CA GLY A 166 -4.90 8.37 -1.48
C GLY A 166 -3.38 8.18 -1.67
N HIS A 167 -2.76 8.95 -2.55
CA HIS A 167 -1.34 8.79 -2.94
C HIS A 167 -0.36 8.81 -1.76
N ALA A 168 -0.62 9.60 -0.72
CA ALA A 168 0.21 9.62 0.49
C ALA A 168 0.22 8.26 1.20
N ALA A 169 -0.90 7.52 1.16
CA ALA A 169 -0.98 6.18 1.72
C ALA A 169 -0.06 5.19 0.98
N HIS A 170 0.08 5.31 -0.34
CA HIS A 170 0.98 4.47 -1.14
C HIS A 170 2.43 4.66 -0.71
N PHE A 171 2.87 5.91 -0.56
CA PHE A 171 4.23 6.19 -0.08
C PHE A 171 4.48 5.69 1.34
N GLY A 172 3.56 5.96 2.25
CA GLY A 172 3.68 5.48 3.62
C GLY A 172 3.73 3.95 3.68
N GLY A 173 2.89 3.29 2.88
CA GLY A 173 2.90 1.84 2.75
C GLY A 173 4.21 1.29 2.18
N ALA A 174 4.69 1.89 1.08
CA ALA A 174 6.00 1.53 0.50
C ALA A 174 7.13 1.66 1.52
N ILE A 175 7.17 2.77 2.28
CA ILE A 175 8.16 2.99 3.34
C ILE A 175 8.04 1.90 4.41
N GLY A 176 6.81 1.59 4.86
CA GLY A 176 6.57 0.56 5.89
C GLY A 176 7.08 -0.82 5.45
N GLY A 177 6.70 -1.27 4.25
CA GLY A 177 7.16 -2.55 3.69
C GLY A 177 8.67 -2.58 3.43
N TYR A 178 9.21 -1.51 2.84
CA TYR A 178 10.64 -1.36 2.55
C TYR A 178 11.49 -1.42 3.81
N VAL A 179 11.19 -0.59 4.80
CA VAL A 179 11.95 -0.51 6.05
C VAL A 179 11.83 -1.81 6.84
N PHE A 180 10.63 -2.36 6.96
CA PHE A 180 10.42 -3.63 7.66
C PHE A 180 11.24 -4.76 7.03
N THR A 181 11.23 -4.86 5.70
CA THR A 181 11.97 -5.91 4.99
C THR A 181 13.46 -5.80 5.22
N ILE A 182 14.04 -4.59 5.15
CA ILE A 182 15.46 -4.36 5.42
C ILE A 182 15.81 -4.69 6.88
N LEU A 183 14.97 -4.29 7.85
CA LEU A 183 15.21 -4.60 9.27
C LEU A 183 15.13 -6.10 9.56
N LYS A 184 14.23 -6.81 8.89
CA LYS A 184 14.05 -8.25 9.05
C LYS A 184 15.13 -9.07 8.33
N TYR A 185 15.65 -8.53 7.22
CA TYR A 185 16.64 -9.19 6.37
C TYR A 185 17.74 -8.18 5.95
N PRO A 186 18.60 -7.76 6.91
CA PRO A 186 19.59 -6.69 6.68
C PRO A 186 20.65 -7.03 5.65
N GLU A 187 20.88 -8.33 5.37
CA GLU A 187 21.80 -8.79 4.33
C GLU A 187 21.41 -8.27 2.93
N MET A 188 20.17 -7.89 2.73
CA MET A 188 19.71 -7.27 1.47
C MET A 188 20.47 -6.00 1.10
N ILE A 189 20.95 -5.25 2.09
CA ILE A 189 21.73 -4.03 1.85
C ILE A 189 23.00 -4.34 1.07
N THR A 190 23.63 -5.49 1.32
CA THR A 190 24.87 -5.92 0.65
C THR A 190 24.63 -6.84 -0.53
N GLN A 191 23.64 -7.72 -0.46
CA GLN A 191 23.34 -8.68 -1.52
C GLN A 191 22.61 -8.06 -2.70
N ASN A 192 21.72 -7.08 -2.45
CA ASN A 192 20.87 -6.43 -3.44
C ASN A 192 20.94 -4.90 -3.36
N THR A 193 22.13 -4.33 -3.10
CA THR A 193 22.37 -2.88 -2.95
C THR A 193 21.70 -2.06 -4.05
N TYR A 194 21.81 -2.52 -5.30
CA TYR A 194 21.21 -1.83 -6.44
C TYR A 194 19.69 -1.69 -6.28
N MET A 195 18.98 -2.75 -5.90
CA MET A 195 17.52 -2.71 -5.75
C MET A 195 17.12 -1.88 -4.52
N VAL A 196 17.85 -1.99 -3.42
CA VAL A 196 17.66 -1.17 -2.22
C VAL A 196 17.73 0.32 -2.58
N VAL A 197 18.78 0.73 -3.29
CA VAL A 197 18.95 2.14 -3.71
C VAL A 197 17.86 2.55 -4.70
N LEU A 198 17.57 1.71 -5.70
CA LEU A 198 16.62 2.02 -6.76
C LEU A 198 15.20 2.27 -6.22
N LEU A 199 14.73 1.43 -5.29
CA LEU A 199 13.41 1.57 -4.66
C LEU A 199 13.33 2.76 -3.67
N ALA A 200 14.47 3.20 -3.13
CA ALA A 200 14.52 4.39 -2.28
C ALA A 200 14.38 5.70 -3.07
N ILE A 201 14.70 5.71 -4.37
CA ILE A 201 14.69 6.93 -5.20
C ILE A 201 13.34 7.67 -5.17
N PRO A 202 12.20 7.06 -5.50
CA PRO A 202 10.91 7.78 -5.48
C PRO A 202 10.55 8.26 -4.06
N ILE A 203 10.94 7.52 -3.02
CA ILE A 203 10.72 7.92 -1.62
C ILE A 203 11.53 9.19 -1.31
N ALA A 204 12.82 9.21 -1.69
CA ALA A 204 13.67 10.39 -1.51
C ALA A 204 13.15 11.61 -2.29
N ILE A 205 12.71 11.41 -3.54
CA ILE A 205 12.12 12.47 -4.37
C ILE A 205 10.91 13.09 -3.66
N LEU A 206 10.01 12.28 -3.10
CA LEU A 206 8.84 12.79 -2.36
C LEU A 206 9.24 13.75 -1.25
N PHE A 207 10.18 13.34 -0.38
CA PHE A 207 10.59 14.16 0.76
C PHE A 207 11.34 15.42 0.34
N ILE A 208 12.16 15.35 -0.73
CA ILE A 208 12.81 16.52 -1.32
C ILE A 208 11.76 17.50 -1.85
N MET A 209 10.77 17.02 -2.59
CA MET A 209 9.70 17.89 -3.12
C MET A 209 8.87 18.51 -1.99
N LYS A 210 8.58 17.73 -0.93
CA LYS A 210 7.88 18.23 0.26
C LYS A 210 8.68 19.32 0.98
N SER A 211 9.99 19.13 1.18
CA SER A 211 10.86 20.14 1.81
C SER A 211 10.95 21.43 0.99
N GLN A 212 10.78 21.34 -0.33
CA GLN A 212 10.77 22.49 -1.24
C GLN A 212 9.37 23.13 -1.38
N GLY A 213 8.35 22.65 -0.67
CA GLY A 213 6.98 23.15 -0.77
C GLY A 213 6.31 22.91 -2.13
N LYS A 214 6.79 21.89 -2.89
CA LYS A 214 6.24 21.55 -4.22
C LYS A 214 5.06 20.56 -4.15
N ILE A 215 4.86 19.99 -2.97
CA ILE A 215 3.77 19.05 -2.61
C ILE A 215 3.28 19.39 -1.20
#